data_52252c01aa5ce98e028afb31d7f3cfe6
#
_entry.id   52252c01aa5ce98e028afb31d7f3cfe6
#
_cell.length_a   1.000
_cell.length_b   1.000
_cell.length_c   1.000
_cell.angle_alpha   90.00
_cell.angle_beta   90.00
_cell.angle_gamma   90.00
#
_symmetry.space_group_name_H-M   'P 1'
#
loop_
_entity.id
_entity.type
_entity.pdbx_description
1 polymer ?
#
loop_
_entity_poly.entity_id
_entity_poly.type
_entity_poly.pdbx_seq_one_letter_code
_entity_poly.pdbx_strand_id
1 'polypeptide(L)'
;LKPLSFYGQDSFQSGYFAAKMLMLIARDEKRIMLMKQTNNRVEASNQQANREVGFRHYMRDHFPAVEIVELDLKRDDEENRNPRRYDDTLEEFFTNNPDIHHCITLTSRAYIVGDFLLRTNRRNVQIMGYDVVDKNRNDIKEGSISFLIAQHAFQQGCSCIDTLFRAVVLKKKVEPVNYMPIELLSKENIDFYQRLHV
;
A
#
# COMPACT_ATOMS: atom_id res chain seq x y z
N LEU A 1 -25.15 0.86 11.22
CA LEU A 1 -25.45 -0.57 11.05
C LEU A 1 -24.27 -1.40 11.57
N LYS A 2 -24.57 -2.46 12.35
CA LYS A 2 -23.56 -3.41 12.80
C LYS A 2 -23.36 -4.45 11.69
N PRO A 3 -22.15 -4.65 11.15
CA PRO A 3 -21.91 -5.66 10.13
C PRO A 3 -22.10 -7.08 10.71
N LEU A 4 -22.50 -8.01 9.86
CA LEU A 4 -22.63 -9.41 10.24
C LEU A 4 -21.28 -10.04 10.53
N SER A 5 -20.32 -9.78 9.68
CA SER A 5 -18.93 -10.24 9.78
C SER A 5 -18.03 -9.28 9.00
N PHE A 6 -16.76 -9.25 9.34
CA PHE A 6 -15.71 -8.50 8.67
C PHE A 6 -14.62 -9.46 8.20
N TYR A 7 -14.17 -9.27 6.96
CA TYR A 7 -13.00 -9.93 6.39
C TYR A 7 -12.04 -8.85 5.87
N GLY A 8 -10.81 -8.86 6.33
CA GLY A 8 -9.79 -7.91 5.92
C GLY A 8 -8.54 -8.02 6.77
N GLN A 9 -7.50 -7.27 6.43
CA GLN A 9 -6.30 -7.22 7.26
C GLN A 9 -6.55 -6.34 8.50
N ASP A 10 -5.84 -6.64 9.59
CA ASP A 10 -5.64 -5.67 10.65
C ASP A 10 -4.81 -4.51 10.09
N SER A 11 -5.46 -3.37 9.91
CA SER A 11 -4.84 -2.22 9.24
C SER A 11 -3.69 -1.63 10.03
N PHE A 12 -3.77 -1.61 11.36
CA PHE A 12 -2.68 -1.14 12.22
C PHE A 12 -1.47 -2.06 12.08
N GLN A 13 -1.67 -3.38 12.25
CA GLN A 13 -0.60 -4.36 12.13
C GLN A 13 0.00 -4.38 10.71
N SER A 14 -0.82 -4.18 9.69
CA SER A 14 -0.37 -4.09 8.30
C SER A 14 0.55 -2.88 8.08
N GLY A 15 0.19 -1.73 8.64
CA GLY A 15 1.04 -0.53 8.58
C GLY A 15 2.35 -0.68 9.37
N TYR A 16 2.27 -1.27 10.56
CA TYR A 16 3.44 -1.59 11.39
C TYR A 16 4.40 -2.54 10.67
N PHE A 17 3.86 -3.59 10.04
CA PHE A 17 4.61 -4.52 9.22
C PHE A 17 5.23 -3.85 7.99
N ALA A 18 4.50 -2.95 7.31
CA ALA A 18 5.00 -2.20 6.17
C ALA A 18 6.23 -1.37 6.53
N ALA A 19 6.20 -0.65 7.66
CA ALA A 19 7.34 0.10 8.15
C ALA A 19 8.55 -0.80 8.42
N LYS A 20 8.33 -1.95 9.07
CA LYS A 20 9.39 -2.94 9.32
C LYS A 20 10.02 -3.43 8.01
N MET A 21 9.22 -3.76 7.01
CA MET A 21 9.73 -4.26 5.73
C MET A 21 10.48 -3.18 4.94
N LEU A 22 9.95 -1.94 4.94
CA LEU A 22 10.65 -0.81 4.34
C LEU A 22 12.03 -0.61 4.98
N MET A 23 12.11 -0.61 6.31
CA MET A 23 13.37 -0.36 7.03
C MET A 23 14.38 -1.51 6.96
N LEU A 24 14.00 -2.70 6.44
CA LEU A 24 14.97 -3.74 6.11
C LEU A 24 15.85 -3.38 4.92
N ILE A 25 15.31 -2.62 3.95
CA ILE A 25 16.03 -2.16 2.77
C ILE A 25 16.53 -0.72 2.91
N ALA A 26 15.89 0.09 3.75
CA ALA A 26 16.18 1.50 3.98
C ALA A 26 16.91 1.75 5.31
N ARG A 27 17.67 0.76 5.82
CA ARG A 27 18.23 0.77 7.19
C ARG A 27 19.13 1.97 7.48
N ASP A 28 19.89 2.40 6.48
CA ASP A 28 20.89 3.47 6.62
C ASP A 28 20.36 4.84 6.16
N GLU A 29 19.07 4.89 5.75
CA GLU A 29 18.44 6.14 5.32
C GLU A 29 18.13 7.04 6.52
N LYS A 30 18.35 8.33 6.32
CA LYS A 30 17.96 9.37 7.28
C LYS A 30 16.59 9.95 7.00
N ARG A 31 16.17 9.83 5.75
CA ARG A 31 14.91 10.38 5.24
C ARG A 31 14.23 9.38 4.31
N ILE A 32 12.93 9.24 4.46
CA ILE A 32 12.10 8.41 3.58
C ILE A 32 10.87 9.21 3.14
N MET A 33 10.34 8.92 1.95
CA MET A 33 9.12 9.54 1.47
C MET A 33 7.89 8.73 1.87
N LEU A 34 6.89 9.36 2.47
CA LEU A 34 5.53 8.84 2.59
C LEU A 34 4.62 9.54 1.57
N MET A 35 4.29 8.85 0.49
CA MET A 35 3.33 9.36 -0.47
C MET A 35 1.91 9.18 0.05
N LYS A 36 1.19 10.28 0.14
CA LYS A 36 -0.24 10.35 0.41
C LYS A 36 -1.01 10.75 -0.84
N GLN A 37 -2.28 10.45 -0.84
CA GLN A 37 -3.19 10.96 -1.84
C GLN A 37 -4.48 11.36 -1.16
N THR A 38 -4.63 12.65 -0.92
CA THR A 38 -5.83 13.21 -0.31
C THR A 38 -6.79 13.69 -1.38
N ASN A 39 -8.08 13.63 -1.03
CA ASN A 39 -9.16 14.19 -1.82
C ASN A 39 -9.89 15.22 -0.95
N ASN A 40 -10.07 16.42 -1.47
CA ASN A 40 -10.76 17.50 -0.76
C ASN A 40 -12.23 17.18 -0.41
N ARG A 41 -12.81 16.12 -1.01
CA ARG A 41 -14.23 15.74 -0.84
C ARG A 41 -14.47 14.46 -0.03
N VAL A 42 -13.43 13.66 0.20
CA VAL A 42 -13.58 12.37 0.89
C VAL A 42 -12.47 12.23 1.93
N GLU A 43 -12.86 12.02 3.18
CA GLU A 43 -11.91 11.66 4.23
C GLU A 43 -11.15 10.37 3.85
N ALA A 44 -9.89 10.29 4.28
CA ALA A 44 -9.10 9.07 4.14
C ALA A 44 -9.90 7.88 4.71
N SER A 45 -9.88 6.74 4.03
CA SER A 45 -10.56 5.56 4.57
C SER A 45 -9.96 5.21 5.93
N ASN A 46 -10.79 4.77 6.87
CA ASN A 46 -10.34 4.32 8.19
C ASN A 46 -9.19 3.30 8.09
N GLN A 47 -9.20 2.49 7.05
CA GLN A 47 -8.16 1.50 6.78
C GLN A 47 -6.81 2.17 6.47
N GLN A 48 -6.79 3.19 5.61
CA GLN A 48 -5.57 3.94 5.28
C GLN A 48 -5.04 4.70 6.51
N ALA A 49 -5.93 5.37 7.24
CA ALA A 49 -5.57 6.09 8.46
C ALA A 49 -4.94 5.16 9.51
N ASN A 50 -5.54 3.99 9.75
CA ASN A 50 -5.02 3.02 10.69
C ASN A 50 -3.68 2.41 10.24
N ARG A 51 -3.46 2.20 8.94
CA ARG A 51 -2.15 1.81 8.41
C ARG A 51 -1.10 2.86 8.70
N GLU A 52 -1.43 4.13 8.51
CA GLU A 52 -0.51 5.22 8.80
C GLU A 52 -0.18 5.30 10.29
N VAL A 53 -1.16 5.12 11.17
CA VAL A 53 -0.91 5.04 12.62
C VAL A 53 0.05 3.91 12.95
N GLY A 54 -0.15 2.71 12.42
CA GLY A 54 0.74 1.57 12.62
C GLY A 54 2.14 1.80 12.07
N PHE A 55 2.25 2.36 10.86
CA PHE A 55 3.52 2.72 10.23
C PHE A 55 4.33 3.70 11.09
N ARG A 56 3.70 4.81 11.50
CA ARG A 56 4.36 5.83 12.32
C ARG A 56 4.71 5.33 13.71
N HIS A 57 3.92 4.41 14.26
CA HIS A 57 4.20 3.78 15.54
C HIS A 57 5.51 2.99 15.47
N TYR A 58 5.68 2.13 14.45
CA TYR A 58 6.93 1.40 14.24
C TYR A 58 8.14 2.32 14.06
N MET A 59 8.00 3.36 13.21
CA MET A 59 9.08 4.32 12.96
C MET A 59 9.50 5.06 14.22
N ARG A 60 8.54 5.56 15.00
CA ARG A 60 8.82 6.24 16.27
C ARG A 60 9.58 5.35 17.27
N ASP A 61 9.19 4.07 17.36
CA ASP A 61 9.72 3.17 18.38
C ASP A 61 11.09 2.57 18.01
N HIS A 62 11.36 2.40 16.71
CA HIS A 62 12.56 1.71 16.24
C HIS A 62 13.53 2.60 15.45
N PHE A 63 13.03 3.66 14.81
CA PHE A 63 13.81 4.55 13.94
C PHE A 63 13.45 6.03 14.19
N PRO A 64 13.53 6.52 15.45
CA PRO A 64 13.08 7.87 15.80
C PRO A 64 13.89 8.99 15.13
N ALA A 65 15.10 8.67 14.64
CA ALA A 65 15.97 9.61 13.94
C ALA A 65 15.70 9.73 12.44
N VAL A 66 14.84 8.85 11.88
CA VAL A 66 14.51 8.88 10.45
C VAL A 66 13.36 9.85 10.23
N GLU A 67 13.60 10.85 9.39
CA GLU A 67 12.59 11.82 8.97
C GLU A 67 11.64 11.21 7.95
N ILE A 68 10.34 11.36 8.18
CA ILE A 68 9.29 10.99 7.21
C ILE A 68 8.87 12.24 6.46
N VAL A 69 9.32 12.36 5.22
CA VAL A 69 8.93 13.47 4.33
C VAL A 69 7.64 13.11 3.60
N GLU A 70 6.60 13.89 3.84
CA GLU A 70 5.29 13.63 3.22
C GLU A 70 5.20 14.29 1.85
N LEU A 71 4.71 13.53 0.87
CA LEU A 71 4.29 14.05 -0.43
C LEU A 71 2.81 13.77 -0.63
N ASP A 72 2.00 14.83 -0.64
CA ASP A 72 0.57 14.72 -0.91
C ASP A 72 0.25 15.02 -2.38
N LEU A 73 -0.06 13.97 -3.12
CA LEU A 73 -0.54 14.07 -4.49
C LEU A 73 -2.05 14.29 -4.47
N LYS A 74 -2.50 15.54 -4.49
CA LYS A 74 -3.92 15.89 -4.44
C LYS A 74 -4.70 15.26 -5.59
N ARG A 75 -5.78 14.59 -5.25
CA ARG A 75 -6.69 13.98 -6.20
C ARG A 75 -7.83 14.95 -6.51
N ASP A 76 -7.92 15.38 -7.76
CA ASP A 76 -9.12 16.03 -8.26
C ASP A 76 -10.12 14.98 -8.71
N ASP A 77 -11.41 15.17 -8.40
CA ASP A 77 -12.46 14.16 -8.57
C ASP A 77 -12.90 13.93 -10.03
N GLU A 78 -12.44 14.73 -10.98
CA GLU A 78 -12.91 14.68 -12.34
C GLU A 78 -11.84 14.18 -13.32
N GLU A 79 -12.16 13.02 -13.90
CA GLU A 79 -11.74 12.50 -15.21
C GLU A 79 -10.27 12.17 -15.49
N ASN A 80 -9.29 12.58 -14.73
CA ASN A 80 -7.92 12.35 -15.18
C ASN A 80 -7.23 11.17 -14.47
N ARG A 81 -7.43 9.96 -14.98
CA ARG A 81 -6.70 8.74 -14.57
C ARG A 81 -5.25 8.69 -15.09
N ASN A 82 -4.76 9.78 -15.68
CA ASN A 82 -3.40 9.84 -16.20
C ASN A 82 -2.41 10.02 -15.04
N PRO A 83 -1.51 9.04 -14.76
CA PRO A 83 -0.51 9.19 -13.70
C PRO A 83 0.49 10.32 -13.97
N ARG A 84 0.72 10.69 -15.25
CA ARG A 84 1.64 11.77 -15.64
C ARG A 84 1.24 13.16 -15.18
N ARG A 85 0.02 13.34 -14.71
CA ARG A 85 -0.41 14.61 -14.10
C ARG A 85 0.41 15.02 -12.87
N TYR A 86 1.09 14.08 -12.25
CA TYR A 86 1.93 14.31 -11.08
C TYR A 86 3.42 14.44 -11.40
N ASP A 87 3.80 14.36 -12.68
CA ASP A 87 5.21 14.35 -13.08
C ASP A 87 5.97 15.59 -12.60
N ASP A 88 5.39 16.78 -12.76
CA ASP A 88 6.04 18.03 -12.32
C ASP A 88 6.22 18.07 -10.81
N THR A 89 5.20 17.62 -10.06
CA THR A 89 5.26 17.56 -8.59
C THR A 89 6.30 16.55 -8.10
N LEU A 90 6.38 15.40 -8.77
CA LEU A 90 7.37 14.36 -8.46
C LEU A 90 8.79 14.79 -8.82
N GLU A 91 8.96 15.47 -9.98
CA GLU A 91 10.26 16.01 -10.40
C GLU A 91 10.74 17.07 -9.41
N GLU A 92 9.88 17.99 -9.02
CA GLU A 92 10.19 19.02 -8.02
C GLU A 92 10.55 18.36 -6.67
N PHE A 93 9.76 17.37 -6.24
CA PHE A 93 10.02 16.67 -4.97
C PHE A 93 11.39 16.01 -4.96
N PHE A 94 11.74 15.21 -5.96
CA PHE A 94 13.02 14.50 -6.00
C PHE A 94 14.22 15.42 -6.27
N THR A 95 13.99 16.54 -6.93
CA THR A 95 15.02 17.59 -7.10
C THR A 95 15.36 18.26 -5.78
N ASN A 96 14.34 18.54 -4.96
CA ASN A 96 14.51 19.16 -3.64
C ASN A 96 14.94 18.16 -2.55
N ASN A 97 14.80 16.86 -2.79
CA ASN A 97 15.14 15.78 -1.85
C ASN A 97 15.97 14.69 -2.52
N PRO A 98 17.20 15.00 -2.99
CA PRO A 98 18.03 14.06 -3.76
C PRO A 98 18.58 12.90 -2.91
N ASP A 99 18.50 13.01 -1.61
CA ASP A 99 18.92 12.02 -0.62
C ASP A 99 17.85 10.99 -0.25
N ILE A 100 16.63 11.12 -0.79
CA ILE A 100 15.56 10.15 -0.58
C ILE A 100 15.61 9.06 -1.66
N HIS A 101 15.92 7.84 -1.25
CA HIS A 101 15.99 6.68 -2.14
C HIS A 101 14.87 5.65 -1.87
N HIS A 102 14.20 5.74 -0.73
CA HIS A 102 13.14 4.80 -0.36
C HIS A 102 11.84 5.53 -0.05
N CYS A 103 10.79 5.05 -0.69
CA CYS A 103 9.46 5.62 -0.65
C CYS A 103 8.43 4.59 -0.23
N ILE A 104 7.33 5.04 0.35
CA ILE A 104 6.17 4.19 0.65
C ILE A 104 4.86 4.91 0.40
N THR A 105 3.87 4.16 -0.07
CA THR A 105 2.46 4.55 0.00
C THR A 105 1.65 3.47 0.71
N LEU A 106 0.67 3.88 1.49
CA LEU A 106 -0.21 2.97 2.24
C LEU A 106 -1.49 2.61 1.45
N THR A 107 -1.44 2.83 0.15
CA THR A 107 -2.53 2.59 -0.80
C THR A 107 -2.07 1.72 -1.99
N SER A 108 -3.01 1.35 -2.86
CA SER A 108 -2.76 0.60 -4.10
C SER A 108 -2.09 1.39 -5.22
N ARG A 109 -1.63 2.62 -4.96
CA ARG A 109 -1.19 3.56 -6.00
C ARG A 109 0.32 3.77 -6.07
N ALA A 110 1.10 2.78 -5.66
CA ALA A 110 2.55 2.81 -5.78
C ALA A 110 3.02 3.04 -7.22
N TYR A 111 2.26 2.55 -8.20
CA TYR A 111 2.53 2.74 -9.63
C TYR A 111 2.65 4.19 -10.07
N ILE A 112 2.07 5.16 -9.34
CA ILE A 112 2.21 6.59 -9.71
C ILE A 112 3.68 7.00 -9.63
N VAL A 113 4.32 6.66 -8.53
CA VAL A 113 5.76 6.92 -8.35
C VAL A 113 6.59 5.90 -9.14
N GLY A 114 6.22 4.62 -9.11
CA GLY A 114 6.93 3.55 -9.82
C GLY A 114 7.11 3.84 -11.32
N ASP A 115 6.02 4.16 -12.02
CA ASP A 115 6.03 4.52 -13.44
C ASP A 115 6.85 5.81 -13.71
N PHE A 116 6.75 6.82 -12.83
CA PHE A 116 7.59 8.01 -12.92
C PHE A 116 9.08 7.69 -12.81
N LEU A 117 9.48 6.87 -11.82
CA LEU A 117 10.88 6.46 -11.62
C LEU A 117 11.44 5.72 -12.83
N LEU A 118 10.65 4.83 -13.44
CA LEU A 118 11.03 4.10 -14.65
C LEU A 118 11.25 5.04 -15.83
N ARG A 119 10.31 5.94 -16.08
CA ARG A 119 10.37 6.88 -17.21
C ARG A 119 11.50 7.91 -17.10
N THR A 120 11.82 8.34 -15.88
CA THR A 120 12.91 9.28 -15.60
C THR A 120 14.26 8.61 -15.34
N ASN A 121 14.29 7.25 -15.45
CA ASN A 121 15.49 6.44 -15.21
C ASN A 121 16.14 6.65 -13.81
N ARG A 122 15.33 6.92 -12.79
CA ARG A 122 15.78 7.06 -11.39
C ARG A 122 15.90 5.70 -10.73
N ARG A 123 16.88 4.89 -11.16
CA ARG A 123 17.07 3.49 -10.74
C ARG A 123 17.54 3.32 -9.29
N ASN A 124 18.01 4.39 -8.66
CA ASN A 124 18.45 4.41 -7.26
C ASN A 124 17.31 4.71 -6.28
N VAL A 125 16.09 4.92 -6.77
CA VAL A 125 14.90 5.17 -5.93
C VAL A 125 13.91 4.04 -6.12
N GLN A 126 13.30 3.59 -5.03
CA GLN A 126 12.27 2.54 -5.03
C GLN A 126 11.09 2.93 -4.15
N ILE A 127 9.91 2.43 -4.51
CA ILE A 127 8.71 2.59 -3.68
C ILE A 127 8.16 1.24 -3.24
N MET A 128 7.63 1.21 -2.01
CA MET A 128 6.81 0.11 -1.48
C MET A 128 5.34 0.53 -1.45
N GLY A 129 4.42 -0.42 -1.64
CA GLY A 129 3.00 -0.12 -1.61
C GLY A 129 2.10 -1.31 -1.29
N TYR A 130 0.83 -1.17 -1.62
CA TYR A 130 -0.20 -2.17 -1.39
C TYR A 130 -0.86 -2.59 -2.69
N ASP A 131 -1.45 -3.78 -2.65
CA ASP A 131 -2.28 -4.37 -3.69
C ASP A 131 -1.57 -4.72 -5.01
N VAL A 132 -1.96 -5.86 -5.55
CA VAL A 132 -1.46 -6.40 -6.82
C VAL A 132 -2.38 -5.96 -7.96
N VAL A 133 -2.44 -4.63 -8.20
CA VAL A 133 -3.06 -4.12 -9.43
C VAL A 133 -2.09 -4.27 -10.60
N ASP A 134 -2.59 -4.35 -11.83
CA ASP A 134 -1.76 -4.64 -13.02
C ASP A 134 -0.57 -3.69 -13.16
N LYS A 135 -0.75 -2.40 -12.90
CA LYS A 135 0.32 -1.42 -12.95
C LYS A 135 1.40 -1.68 -11.90
N ASN A 136 1.00 -1.96 -10.65
CA ASN A 136 1.96 -2.31 -9.59
C ASN A 136 2.71 -3.62 -9.93
N ARG A 137 2.01 -4.59 -10.54
CA ARG A 137 2.62 -5.85 -10.98
C ARG A 137 3.69 -5.61 -12.05
N ASN A 138 3.47 -4.71 -12.99
CA ASN A 138 4.46 -4.36 -14.00
C ASN A 138 5.66 -3.67 -13.36
N ASP A 139 5.42 -2.68 -12.51
CA ASP A 139 6.46 -1.85 -11.90
C ASP A 139 7.35 -2.64 -10.91
N ILE A 140 6.80 -3.65 -10.21
CA ILE A 140 7.61 -4.52 -9.36
C ILE A 140 8.53 -5.41 -10.21
N LYS A 141 8.06 -5.88 -11.37
CA LYS A 141 8.87 -6.67 -12.31
C LYS A 141 9.99 -5.86 -12.93
N GLU A 142 9.74 -4.60 -13.21
CA GLU A 142 10.73 -3.63 -13.72
C GLU A 142 11.67 -3.07 -12.64
N GLY A 143 11.36 -3.29 -11.36
CA GLY A 143 12.21 -2.99 -10.21
C GLY A 143 12.08 -1.58 -9.64
N SER A 144 11.09 -0.78 -10.04
CA SER A 144 10.79 0.51 -9.41
C SER A 144 9.96 0.36 -8.14
N ILE A 145 9.18 -0.71 -8.02
CA ILE A 145 8.53 -1.11 -6.77
C ILE A 145 9.36 -2.23 -6.13
N SER A 146 9.75 -2.03 -4.86
CA SER A 146 10.52 -3.03 -4.10
C SER A 146 9.63 -4.13 -3.54
N PHE A 147 8.52 -3.75 -2.89
CA PHE A 147 7.59 -4.67 -2.26
C PHE A 147 6.14 -4.20 -2.42
N LEU A 148 5.23 -5.17 -2.42
CA LEU A 148 3.79 -4.96 -2.30
C LEU A 148 3.23 -5.78 -1.14
N ILE A 149 2.33 -5.20 -0.36
CA ILE A 149 1.53 -5.94 0.62
C ILE A 149 0.22 -6.34 -0.05
N ALA A 150 0.03 -7.64 -0.22
CA ALA A 150 -1.19 -8.19 -0.80
C ALA A 150 -2.30 -8.34 0.24
N GLN A 151 -3.53 -8.04 -0.15
CA GLN A 151 -4.71 -8.06 0.73
C GLN A 151 -5.65 -9.25 0.48
N HIS A 152 -5.38 -10.12 -0.48
CA HIS A 152 -6.20 -11.29 -0.82
C HIS A 152 -7.67 -10.95 -1.15
N ALA A 153 -7.90 -9.92 -1.97
CA ALA A 153 -9.24 -9.40 -2.26
C ALA A 153 -10.23 -10.46 -2.78
N PHE A 154 -9.76 -11.38 -3.63
CA PHE A 154 -10.58 -12.50 -4.12
C PHE A 154 -11.04 -13.40 -2.97
N GLN A 155 -10.13 -13.82 -2.10
CA GLN A 155 -10.45 -14.68 -0.96
C GLN A 155 -11.37 -13.97 0.04
N GLN A 156 -11.17 -12.66 0.26
CA GLN A 156 -12.09 -11.86 1.08
C GLN A 156 -13.51 -11.93 0.51
N GLY A 157 -13.67 -11.73 -0.80
CA GLY A 157 -14.97 -11.81 -1.47
C GLY A 157 -15.63 -13.17 -1.31
N CYS A 158 -14.91 -14.25 -1.60
CA CYS A 158 -15.40 -15.62 -1.43
C CYS A 158 -15.80 -15.91 0.02
N SER A 159 -14.98 -15.52 0.98
CA SER A 159 -15.26 -15.73 2.41
C SER A 159 -16.48 -14.94 2.88
N CYS A 160 -16.66 -13.70 2.38
CA CYS A 160 -17.86 -12.91 2.69
C CYS A 160 -19.13 -13.60 2.20
N ILE A 161 -19.13 -14.13 0.96
CA ILE A 161 -20.29 -14.83 0.37
C ILE A 161 -20.60 -16.12 1.14
N ASP A 162 -19.58 -16.94 1.42
CA ASP A 162 -19.75 -18.17 2.20
C ASP A 162 -20.32 -17.89 3.61
N THR A 163 -19.77 -16.88 4.28
CA THR A 163 -20.26 -16.46 5.61
C THR A 163 -21.70 -15.96 5.56
N LEU A 164 -22.04 -15.18 4.56
CA LEU A 164 -23.43 -14.72 4.36
C LEU A 164 -24.37 -15.91 4.15
N PHE A 165 -23.98 -16.86 3.31
CA PHE A 165 -24.75 -18.09 3.08
C PHE A 165 -24.94 -18.88 4.36
N ARG A 166 -23.87 -19.12 5.13
CA ARG A 166 -23.94 -19.82 6.41
C ARG A 166 -24.89 -19.13 7.39
N ALA A 167 -24.82 -17.83 7.51
CA ALA A 167 -25.64 -17.08 8.45
C ALA A 167 -27.11 -17.02 8.01
N VAL A 168 -27.37 -16.68 6.75
CA VAL A 168 -28.74 -16.40 6.27
C VAL A 168 -29.49 -17.68 5.91
N VAL A 169 -28.85 -18.61 5.20
CA VAL A 169 -29.50 -19.82 4.71
C VAL A 169 -29.41 -20.94 5.76
N LEU A 170 -28.20 -21.21 6.27
CA LEU A 170 -27.99 -22.32 7.21
C LEU A 170 -28.25 -21.92 8.68
N LYS A 171 -28.58 -20.64 8.94
CA LYS A 171 -28.83 -20.10 10.31
C LYS A 171 -27.72 -20.41 11.32
N LYS A 172 -26.47 -20.53 10.84
CA LYS A 172 -25.32 -20.77 11.68
C LYS A 172 -24.77 -19.46 12.27
N LYS A 173 -24.26 -19.53 13.49
CA LYS A 173 -23.48 -18.44 14.07
C LYS A 173 -22.17 -18.29 13.29
N VAL A 174 -21.78 -17.06 13.02
CA VAL A 174 -20.54 -16.70 12.29
C VAL A 174 -19.68 -15.78 13.15
N GLU A 175 -18.38 -15.83 12.93
CA GLU A 175 -17.43 -14.97 13.64
C GLU A 175 -17.55 -13.52 13.14
N PRO A 176 -17.56 -12.52 14.05
CA PRO A 176 -17.75 -11.13 13.69
C PRO A 176 -16.54 -10.51 13.01
N VAL A 177 -15.33 -11.02 13.26
CA VAL A 177 -14.07 -10.49 12.70
C VAL A 177 -13.18 -11.64 12.27
N ASN A 178 -12.72 -11.58 11.01
CA ASN A 178 -11.82 -12.57 10.43
C ASN A 178 -10.67 -11.85 9.76
N TYR A 179 -9.48 -11.89 10.37
CA TYR A 179 -8.32 -11.24 9.80
C TYR A 179 -7.69 -12.08 8.69
N MET A 180 -7.41 -11.41 7.58
CA MET A 180 -6.68 -11.96 6.45
C MET A 180 -5.17 -11.85 6.68
N PRO A 181 -4.37 -12.79 6.11
CA PRO A 181 -2.91 -12.72 6.20
C PRO A 181 -2.35 -11.41 5.64
N ILE A 182 -1.24 -10.96 6.22
CA ILE A 182 -0.42 -9.87 5.67
C ILE A 182 0.70 -10.55 4.88
N GLU A 183 0.62 -10.52 3.55
CA GLU A 183 1.58 -11.17 2.67
C GLU A 183 2.44 -10.14 1.96
N LEU A 184 3.77 -10.33 2.04
CA LEU A 184 4.75 -9.51 1.35
C LEU A 184 5.09 -10.14 -0.01
N LEU A 185 4.96 -9.35 -1.06
CA LEU A 185 5.32 -9.73 -2.41
C LEU A 185 6.52 -8.92 -2.89
N SER A 186 7.42 -9.63 -3.55
CA SER A 186 8.57 -9.10 -4.27
C SER A 186 8.53 -9.54 -5.73
N LYS A 187 9.52 -9.14 -6.51
CA LYS A 187 9.68 -9.56 -7.91
C LYS A 187 9.71 -11.10 -8.05
N GLU A 188 10.29 -11.79 -7.07
CA GLU A 188 10.53 -13.23 -7.10
C GLU A 188 9.25 -14.05 -6.86
N ASN A 189 8.26 -13.53 -6.14
CA ASN A 189 7.07 -14.27 -5.76
C ASN A 189 5.75 -13.71 -6.32
N ILE A 190 5.77 -12.54 -6.95
CA ILE A 190 4.55 -11.87 -7.47
C ILE A 190 3.75 -12.73 -8.46
N ASP A 191 4.43 -13.58 -9.25
CA ASP A 191 3.77 -14.43 -10.25
C ASP A 191 3.06 -15.64 -9.63
N PHE A 192 3.34 -15.98 -8.39
CA PHE A 192 2.70 -17.07 -7.67
C PHE A 192 1.45 -16.62 -6.91
N TYR A 193 1.30 -15.33 -6.64
CA TYR A 193 0.24 -14.77 -5.80
C TYR A 193 -1.18 -15.12 -6.25
N GLN A 194 -1.46 -15.26 -7.53
CA GLN A 194 -2.82 -15.53 -8.05
C GLN A 194 -3.02 -16.95 -8.60
N ARG A 195 -1.99 -17.80 -8.61
CA ARG A 195 -2.09 -19.15 -9.16
C ARG A 195 -2.81 -20.15 -8.24
N LEU A 196 -3.11 -19.76 -7.01
CA LEU A 196 -3.79 -20.63 -6.02
C LEU A 196 -5.33 -20.53 -6.09
N HIS A 197 -5.90 -19.85 -7.07
CA HIS A 197 -7.34 -19.58 -7.16
C HIS A 197 -8.02 -20.18 -8.41
N VAL A 198 -7.44 -21.23 -9.00
CA VAL A 198 -8.09 -22.00 -10.07
C VAL A 198 -8.52 -23.35 -9.56
#